data_b0c11f8d6860868b9539be75e29a2823
#
_entry.id   b0c11f8d6860868b9539be75e29a2823
#
_cell.length_a   1.000
_cell.length_b   1.000
_cell.length_c   1.000
_cell.angle_alpha   90.00
_cell.angle_beta   90.00
_cell.angle_gamma   90.00
#
_symmetry.space_group_name_H-M   'P 1'
#
loop_
_entity.id
_entity.type
_entity.pdbx_description
1 polymer ?
#
loop_
_entity_poly.entity_id
_entity_poly.type
_entity_poly.pdbx_seq_one_letter_code
_entity_poly.pdbx_strand_id
1 'polypeptide(L)'
;MKTPSQISAHKFLKFFFIGSLFLPAAAFTEPKVVNLKSILPNIEVADNFSSRRRGLMFRSSLQSNTGMLFVWEDYTSRCMWMKNTKIPLSIAFMSKEKEILEIYDMVPMSEASTCSKNKAAFALEVNKGWFKEHNISIGHIIDF
;
A
#
# COMPACT_ATOMS: atom_id res chain seq x y z
N MET A 1 49.24 2.44 79.79
CA MET A 1 49.73 3.63 79.09
C MET A 1 49.37 3.51 77.60
N LYS A 2 48.57 4.42 77.13
CA LYS A 2 48.26 4.78 75.72
C LYS A 2 47.89 3.64 74.72
N THR A 3 46.66 3.56 74.40
CA THR A 3 45.99 2.87 73.25
C THR A 3 46.41 3.47 71.92
N PRO A 4 46.55 2.72 70.84
CA PRO A 4 46.58 3.20 69.47
C PRO A 4 45.18 3.19 68.81
N SER A 5 44.96 4.24 68.06
CA SER A 5 43.79 4.68 67.37
C SER A 5 43.32 3.74 66.27
N GLN A 6 42.04 3.66 66.18
CA GLN A 6 41.25 2.99 65.05
C GLN A 6 41.47 3.73 63.75
N ILE A 7 41.85 2.99 62.72
CA ILE A 7 41.83 3.45 61.32
C ILE A 7 40.50 2.94 60.67
N SER A 8 39.60 3.87 60.39
CA SER A 8 38.34 3.65 59.68
C SER A 8 38.59 3.42 58.21
N ALA A 9 38.31 2.22 57.73
CA ALA A 9 38.35 1.92 56.32
C ALA A 9 37.00 2.29 55.66
N HIS A 10 36.99 3.40 54.95
CA HIS A 10 35.85 3.77 54.10
C HIS A 10 35.85 2.88 52.86
N LYS A 11 34.90 1.96 52.81
CA LYS A 11 34.58 1.22 51.59
C LYS A 11 33.86 2.14 50.62
N PHE A 12 34.55 2.55 49.56
CA PHE A 12 33.94 3.18 48.40
C PHE A 12 33.10 2.13 47.63
N LEU A 13 31.79 2.21 47.79
CA LEU A 13 30.84 1.43 46.98
C LEU A 13 30.66 2.13 45.62
N LYS A 14 31.35 1.62 44.58
CA LYS A 14 31.13 2.07 43.20
C LYS A 14 29.76 1.57 42.71
N PHE A 15 28.80 2.48 42.66
CA PHE A 15 27.57 2.25 41.95
C PHE A 15 27.84 2.21 40.43
N PHE A 16 27.81 1.01 39.84
CA PHE A 16 27.76 0.86 38.40
C PHE A 16 26.33 1.16 37.96
N PHE A 17 26.12 2.35 37.41
CA PHE A 17 24.89 2.66 36.66
C PHE A 17 24.96 1.92 35.33
N ILE A 18 24.27 0.76 35.24
CA ILE A 18 24.00 0.11 33.97
C ILE A 18 22.87 0.91 33.33
N GLY A 19 23.25 1.86 32.45
CA GLY A 19 22.31 2.57 31.62
C GLY A 19 21.65 1.56 30.66
N SER A 20 20.43 1.18 30.96
CA SER A 20 19.59 0.42 30.04
C SER A 20 19.29 1.31 28.84
N LEU A 21 19.94 1.03 27.70
CA LEU A 21 19.65 1.67 26.43
C LEU A 21 18.28 1.15 25.94
N PHE A 22 17.21 1.86 26.29
CA PHE A 22 15.89 1.63 25.69
C PHE A 22 15.96 2.07 24.22
N LEU A 23 16.25 1.14 23.32
CA LEU A 23 15.96 1.32 21.91
C LEU A 23 14.42 1.33 21.75
N PRO A 24 13.84 2.38 21.17
CA PRO A 24 12.41 2.36 20.88
C PRO A 24 12.16 1.19 19.91
N ALA A 25 11.32 0.26 20.32
CA ALA A 25 10.81 -0.76 19.42
C ALA A 25 10.11 -0.04 18.26
N ALA A 26 10.58 -0.26 17.02
CA ALA A 26 9.90 0.22 15.85
C ALA A 26 8.46 -0.32 15.93
N ALA A 27 7.49 0.59 16.00
CA ALA A 27 6.08 0.20 16.01
C ALA A 27 5.79 -0.44 14.65
N PHE A 28 5.70 -1.76 14.60
CA PHE A 28 5.11 -2.48 13.48
C PHE A 28 3.63 -2.08 13.44
N THR A 29 3.29 -1.13 12.57
CA THR A 29 1.89 -0.87 12.26
C THR A 29 1.41 -1.99 11.35
N GLU A 30 0.43 -2.76 11.84
CA GLU A 30 -0.26 -3.76 11.02
C GLU A 30 -0.83 -3.12 9.76
N PRO A 31 -0.75 -3.79 8.60
CA PRO A 31 -1.28 -3.26 7.36
C PRO A 31 -2.79 -3.04 7.48
N LYS A 32 -3.25 -1.88 7.05
CA LYS A 32 -4.69 -1.58 7.04
C LYS A 32 -5.37 -2.42 5.96
N VAL A 33 -6.34 -3.24 6.37
CA VAL A 33 -7.20 -4.00 5.45
C VAL A 33 -8.43 -3.16 5.08
N VAL A 34 -8.69 -3.04 3.78
CA VAL A 34 -9.82 -2.28 3.22
C VAL A 34 -10.77 -3.25 2.55
N ASN A 35 -12.00 -3.37 3.04
CA ASN A 35 -13.05 -4.15 2.39
C ASN A 35 -13.56 -3.38 1.17
N LEU A 36 -13.18 -3.83 -0.02
CA LEU A 36 -13.50 -3.14 -1.27
C LEU A 36 -15.01 -3.12 -1.56
N LYS A 37 -15.71 -4.20 -1.30
CA LYS A 37 -17.16 -4.30 -1.55
C LYS A 37 -17.98 -3.31 -0.73
N SER A 38 -17.49 -2.91 0.44
CA SER A 38 -18.18 -1.92 1.29
C SER A 38 -18.13 -0.50 0.72
N ILE A 39 -17.10 -0.15 -0.04
CA ILE A 39 -16.87 1.19 -0.59
C ILE A 39 -17.00 1.25 -2.11
N LEU A 40 -16.89 0.12 -2.80
CA LEU A 40 -16.99 -0.02 -4.25
C LEU A 40 -17.89 -1.22 -4.60
N PRO A 41 -19.20 -1.17 -4.26
CA PRO A 41 -20.09 -2.34 -4.37
C PRO A 41 -20.33 -2.81 -5.81
N ASN A 42 -20.17 -1.95 -6.81
CA ASN A 42 -20.41 -2.24 -8.22
C ASN A 42 -19.09 -2.41 -8.99
N ILE A 43 -18.14 -3.14 -8.40
CA ILE A 43 -16.88 -3.45 -9.07
C ILE A 43 -17.08 -4.44 -10.20
N GLU A 44 -16.51 -4.14 -11.36
CA GLU A 44 -16.43 -5.05 -12.49
C GLU A 44 -15.11 -5.82 -12.46
N VAL A 45 -15.11 -7.07 -12.96
CA VAL A 45 -13.91 -7.91 -12.99
C VAL A 45 -13.49 -8.16 -14.43
N ALA A 46 -12.23 -7.90 -14.72
CA ALA A 46 -11.56 -8.19 -15.98
C ALA A 46 -10.52 -9.28 -15.79
N ASP A 47 -10.91 -10.55 -15.94
CA ASP A 47 -10.11 -11.74 -15.64
C ASP A 47 -9.65 -12.52 -16.89
N ASN A 48 -10.09 -12.11 -18.08
CA ASN A 48 -9.69 -12.74 -19.34
C ASN A 48 -9.07 -11.73 -20.30
N PHE A 49 -8.44 -12.22 -21.35
CA PHE A 49 -7.72 -11.37 -22.32
C PHE A 49 -8.61 -10.29 -22.93
N SER A 50 -9.83 -10.62 -23.32
CA SER A 50 -10.75 -9.68 -23.99
C SER A 50 -11.22 -8.58 -23.04
N SER A 51 -11.66 -8.97 -21.83
CA SER A 51 -12.10 -8.01 -20.80
C SER A 51 -10.98 -7.09 -20.36
N ARG A 52 -9.77 -7.61 -20.13
CA ARG A 52 -8.59 -6.80 -19.77
C ARG A 52 -8.19 -5.84 -20.89
N ARG A 53 -8.22 -6.31 -22.16
CA ARG A 53 -7.88 -5.45 -23.30
C ARG A 53 -8.88 -4.32 -23.50
N ARG A 54 -10.17 -4.58 -23.27
CA ARG A 54 -11.23 -3.57 -23.38
C ARG A 54 -11.20 -2.57 -22.22
N GLY A 55 -11.03 -3.05 -20.99
CA GLY A 55 -11.04 -2.21 -19.79
C GLY A 55 -12.26 -1.27 -19.78
N LEU A 56 -12.00 -0.01 -19.44
CA LEU A 56 -13.01 1.07 -19.38
C LEU A 56 -13.11 1.89 -20.68
N MET A 57 -12.55 1.38 -21.80
CA MET A 57 -12.62 2.07 -23.10
C MET A 57 -14.07 2.37 -23.53
N PHE A 58 -14.21 3.48 -24.26
CA PHE A 58 -15.45 3.95 -24.89
C PHE A 58 -16.59 4.34 -23.93
N ARG A 59 -16.32 4.40 -22.62
CA ARG A 59 -17.28 4.90 -21.63
C ARG A 59 -17.24 6.41 -21.56
N SER A 60 -18.41 7.02 -21.35
CA SER A 60 -18.54 8.47 -21.17
C SER A 60 -18.31 8.90 -19.73
N SER A 61 -18.58 8.03 -18.76
CA SER A 61 -18.43 8.27 -17.33
C SER A 61 -18.24 6.96 -16.57
N LEU A 62 -17.77 7.05 -15.35
CA LEU A 62 -17.70 5.98 -14.35
C LEU A 62 -18.38 6.48 -13.07
N GLN A 63 -19.38 5.75 -12.59
CA GLN A 63 -20.07 6.10 -11.34
C GLN A 63 -19.11 6.02 -10.16
N SER A 64 -19.33 6.83 -9.13
CA SER A 64 -18.44 6.94 -7.96
C SER A 64 -18.24 5.63 -7.18
N ASN A 65 -19.25 4.75 -7.22
CA ASN A 65 -19.25 3.43 -6.56
C ASN A 65 -18.88 2.28 -7.50
N THR A 66 -18.27 2.59 -8.64
CA THR A 66 -17.87 1.63 -9.68
C THR A 66 -16.39 1.72 -9.96
N GLY A 67 -15.78 0.60 -10.30
CA GLY A 67 -14.40 0.48 -10.73
C GLY A 67 -14.21 -0.82 -11.49
N MET A 68 -13.00 -1.05 -11.97
CA MET A 68 -12.64 -2.31 -12.64
C MET A 68 -11.42 -2.94 -11.99
N LEU A 69 -11.59 -4.17 -11.54
CA LEU A 69 -10.53 -5.02 -11.01
C LEU A 69 -9.99 -5.92 -12.13
N PHE A 70 -8.74 -5.71 -12.48
CA PHE A 70 -8.01 -6.57 -13.41
C PHE A 70 -7.35 -7.70 -12.64
N VAL A 71 -7.52 -8.92 -13.12
CA VAL A 71 -6.99 -10.13 -12.50
C VAL A 71 -6.13 -10.88 -13.51
N TRP A 72 -4.90 -11.27 -13.10
CA TRP A 72 -4.00 -12.10 -13.90
C TRP A 72 -3.62 -13.36 -13.10
N GLU A 73 -3.51 -14.48 -13.81
CA GLU A 73 -3.08 -15.75 -13.23
C GLU A 73 -1.57 -15.78 -12.95
N ASP A 74 -0.79 -15.11 -13.81
CA ASP A 74 0.66 -14.99 -13.67
C ASP A 74 1.07 -13.74 -12.88
N TYR A 75 2.30 -13.70 -12.39
CA TYR A 75 2.82 -12.62 -11.55
C TYR A 75 4.03 -11.97 -12.22
N THR A 76 3.79 -10.87 -12.93
CA THR A 76 4.81 -10.12 -13.66
C THR A 76 4.50 -8.63 -13.66
N SER A 77 5.39 -7.80 -14.20
CA SER A 77 5.12 -6.38 -14.38
C SER A 77 3.93 -6.16 -15.32
N ARG A 78 3.07 -5.20 -15.00
CA ARG A 78 1.86 -4.86 -15.76
C ARG A 78 1.96 -3.47 -16.33
N CYS A 79 1.55 -3.32 -17.59
CA CYS A 79 1.43 -2.03 -18.24
C CYS A 79 -0.03 -1.81 -18.69
N MET A 80 -0.55 -0.66 -18.34
CA MET A 80 -1.91 -0.22 -18.69
C MET A 80 -1.83 1.06 -19.49
N TRP A 81 -2.82 1.34 -20.31
CA TRP A 81 -2.90 2.52 -21.14
C TRP A 81 -4.29 3.14 -21.09
N MET A 82 -4.41 4.38 -21.54
CA MET A 82 -5.68 5.11 -21.59
C MET A 82 -6.23 5.25 -23.02
N LYS A 83 -5.79 4.40 -23.94
CA LYS A 83 -6.30 4.39 -25.31
C LYS A 83 -7.82 4.28 -25.30
N ASN A 84 -8.52 5.12 -26.07
CA ASN A 84 -9.97 5.18 -26.15
C ASN A 84 -10.70 5.33 -24.80
N THR A 85 -10.01 5.79 -23.75
CA THR A 85 -10.57 5.98 -22.40
C THR A 85 -10.59 7.47 -22.07
N LYS A 86 -11.78 8.09 -22.12
CA LYS A 86 -11.99 9.52 -21.89
C LYS A 86 -12.09 9.88 -20.40
N ILE A 87 -12.38 8.91 -19.55
CA ILE A 87 -12.59 9.07 -18.11
C ILE A 87 -11.22 9.28 -17.44
N PRO A 88 -11.00 10.35 -16.65
CA PRO A 88 -9.82 10.46 -15.80
C PRO A 88 -9.84 9.34 -14.75
N LEU A 89 -8.78 8.52 -14.70
CA LEU A 89 -8.68 7.37 -13.82
C LEU A 89 -7.43 7.45 -12.93
N SER A 90 -7.53 6.83 -11.76
CA SER A 90 -6.39 6.39 -10.96
C SER A 90 -6.31 4.87 -11.00
N ILE A 91 -5.10 4.32 -11.03
CA ILE A 91 -4.84 2.88 -10.98
C ILE A 91 -3.96 2.52 -9.80
N ALA A 92 -4.30 1.43 -9.09
CA ALA A 92 -3.45 0.79 -8.10
C ALA A 92 -3.01 -0.57 -8.60
N PHE A 93 -1.70 -0.84 -8.61
CA PHE A 93 -1.15 -2.18 -8.84
C PHE A 93 -0.95 -2.90 -7.52
N MET A 94 -1.32 -4.20 -7.46
CA MET A 94 -1.32 -4.97 -6.22
C MET A 94 -0.58 -6.30 -6.36
N SER A 95 0.03 -6.72 -5.26
CA SER A 95 0.71 -8.01 -5.12
C SER A 95 -0.27 -9.19 -5.14
N LYS A 96 0.26 -10.43 -5.03
CA LYS A 96 -0.57 -11.65 -4.85
C LYS A 96 -1.35 -11.63 -3.54
N GLU A 97 -0.80 -10.97 -2.53
CA GLU A 97 -1.39 -10.80 -1.20
C GLU A 97 -2.39 -9.64 -1.17
N LYS A 98 -2.69 -9.05 -2.36
CA LYS A 98 -3.60 -7.91 -2.53
C LYS A 98 -3.13 -6.62 -1.87
N GLU A 99 -1.85 -6.52 -1.55
CA GLU A 99 -1.23 -5.29 -1.04
C GLU A 99 -1.03 -4.29 -2.18
N ILE A 100 -1.41 -3.04 -1.98
CA ILE A 100 -1.15 -1.95 -2.92
C ILE A 100 0.34 -1.65 -2.95
N LEU A 101 0.95 -1.88 -4.10
CA LEU A 101 2.36 -1.63 -4.36
C LEU A 101 2.61 -0.22 -4.89
N GLU A 102 1.69 0.26 -5.73
CA GLU A 102 1.85 1.51 -6.47
C GLU A 102 0.47 2.09 -6.82
N ILE A 103 0.37 3.42 -6.84
CA ILE A 103 -0.83 4.14 -7.30
C ILE A 103 -0.39 5.22 -8.29
N TYR A 104 -1.07 5.31 -9.43
CA TYR A 104 -0.83 6.34 -10.45
C TYR A 104 -2.14 7.00 -10.89
N ASP A 105 -2.07 8.28 -11.22
CA ASP A 105 -3.09 8.96 -12.01
C ASP A 105 -2.75 8.82 -13.49
N MET A 106 -3.74 8.45 -14.30
CA MET A 106 -3.56 8.22 -15.72
C MET A 106 -4.18 9.36 -16.55
N VAL A 107 -3.53 9.66 -17.67
CA VAL A 107 -3.97 10.73 -18.57
C VAL A 107 -4.98 10.20 -19.59
N PRO A 108 -6.21 10.75 -19.65
CA PRO A 108 -7.22 10.32 -20.62
C PRO A 108 -6.70 10.35 -22.06
N MET A 109 -7.11 9.36 -22.86
CA MET A 109 -6.76 9.19 -24.27
C MET A 109 -5.28 8.98 -24.57
N SER A 110 -4.42 8.89 -23.57
CA SER A 110 -2.98 8.63 -23.75
C SER A 110 -2.74 7.18 -24.18
N GLU A 111 -1.89 7.01 -25.19
CA GLU A 111 -1.38 5.68 -25.59
C GLU A 111 -0.06 5.34 -24.89
N ALA A 112 0.49 6.26 -24.10
CA ALA A 112 1.65 5.98 -23.26
C ALA A 112 1.27 4.98 -22.16
N SER A 113 2.12 3.98 -21.95
CA SER A 113 1.89 2.96 -20.94
C SER A 113 2.23 3.46 -19.54
N THR A 114 1.33 3.21 -18.61
CA THR A 114 1.57 3.30 -17.16
C THR A 114 1.91 1.90 -16.67
N CYS A 115 3.19 1.65 -16.36
CA CYS A 115 3.66 0.33 -15.98
C CYS A 115 3.96 0.25 -14.49
N SER A 116 3.67 -0.92 -13.88
CA SER A 116 4.10 -1.22 -12.53
C SER A 116 5.62 -1.41 -12.49
N LYS A 117 6.28 -0.88 -11.46
CA LYS A 117 7.71 -1.12 -11.19
C LYS A 117 7.92 -2.51 -10.61
N ASN A 118 6.95 -2.98 -9.84
CA ASN A 118 6.93 -4.29 -9.22
C ASN A 118 6.05 -5.26 -10.02
N LYS A 119 6.24 -6.57 -9.79
CA LYS A 119 5.31 -7.57 -10.30
C LYS A 119 3.94 -7.37 -9.65
N ALA A 120 2.87 -7.49 -10.42
CA ALA A 120 1.50 -7.35 -9.96
C ALA A 120 0.63 -8.53 -10.43
N ALA A 121 -0.24 -9.00 -9.54
CA ALA A 121 -1.28 -9.99 -9.84
C ALA A 121 -2.63 -9.33 -10.10
N PHE A 122 -2.83 -8.12 -9.58
CA PHE A 122 -4.08 -7.36 -9.71
C PHE A 122 -3.79 -5.90 -10.02
N ALA A 123 -4.77 -5.25 -10.65
CA ALA A 123 -4.84 -3.79 -10.72
C ALA A 123 -6.28 -3.33 -10.51
N LEU A 124 -6.46 -2.18 -9.87
CA LEU A 124 -7.76 -1.58 -9.63
C LEU A 124 -7.81 -0.21 -10.28
N GLU A 125 -8.69 -0.04 -11.29
CA GLU A 125 -8.99 1.25 -11.91
C GLU A 125 -10.27 1.84 -11.31
N VAL A 126 -10.19 3.10 -10.92
CA VAL A 126 -11.27 3.89 -10.33
C VAL A 126 -11.22 5.33 -10.86
N ASN A 127 -12.25 6.13 -10.57
CA ASN A 127 -12.20 7.56 -10.86
C ASN A 127 -10.94 8.20 -10.28
N LYS A 128 -10.37 9.16 -10.99
CA LYS A 128 -9.18 9.89 -10.55
C LYS A 128 -9.39 10.50 -9.17
N GLY A 129 -8.42 10.26 -8.27
CA GLY A 129 -8.45 10.78 -6.90
C GLY A 129 -9.18 9.89 -5.89
N TRP A 130 -9.90 8.85 -6.33
CA TRP A 130 -10.71 7.99 -5.48
C TRP A 130 -9.94 7.38 -4.29
N PHE A 131 -8.70 6.92 -4.51
CA PHE A 131 -7.88 6.35 -3.44
C PHE A 131 -7.63 7.36 -2.32
N LYS A 132 -7.33 8.62 -2.68
CA LYS A 132 -7.10 9.70 -1.70
C LYS A 132 -8.38 10.03 -0.93
N GLU A 133 -9.51 10.10 -1.62
CA GLU A 133 -10.83 10.38 -1.00
C GLU A 133 -11.22 9.32 0.04
N HIS A 134 -10.81 8.07 -0.18
CA HIS A 134 -11.10 6.95 0.73
C HIS A 134 -9.96 6.65 1.71
N ASN A 135 -8.93 7.51 1.79
CA ASN A 135 -7.74 7.31 2.64
C ASN A 135 -7.08 5.94 2.40
N ILE A 136 -6.97 5.56 1.12
CA ILE A 136 -6.30 4.34 0.66
C ILE A 136 -4.93 4.71 0.08
N SER A 137 -3.89 3.99 0.51
CA SER A 137 -2.51 4.26 0.14
C SER A 137 -1.71 2.97 -0.09
N ILE A 138 -0.49 3.13 -0.58
CA ILE A 138 0.49 2.04 -0.72
C ILE A 138 0.67 1.35 0.63
N GLY A 139 0.77 0.00 0.62
CA GLY A 139 0.86 -0.85 1.79
C GLY A 139 -0.48 -1.29 2.37
N HIS A 140 -1.62 -0.71 1.94
CA HIS A 140 -2.93 -1.22 2.33
C HIS A 140 -3.25 -2.53 1.60
N ILE A 141 -3.93 -3.45 2.29
CA ILE A 141 -4.43 -4.70 1.71
C ILE A 141 -5.89 -4.49 1.30
N ILE A 142 -6.21 -4.85 0.07
CA ILE A 142 -7.58 -4.74 -0.48
C ILE A 142 -8.26 -6.09 -0.43
N ASP A 143 -9.28 -6.21 0.38
CA ASP A 143 -10.12 -7.41 0.47
C ASP A 143 -11.30 -7.31 -0.52
N PHE A 144 -11.37 -8.26 -1.50
CA PHE A 144 -12.40 -8.35 -2.56
C PHE A 144 -12.77 -9.78 -2.90
#